data_cd0ab646910a9a05103311f18b5005c5
#
_entry.id   cd0ab646910a9a05103311f18b5005c5
#
_cell.length_a   1.000
_cell.length_b   1.000
_cell.length_c   1.000
_cell.angle_alpha   90.00
_cell.angle_beta   90.00
_cell.angle_gamma   90.00
#
_symmetry.space_group_name_H-M   'P 1'
#
loop_
_entity.id
_entity.type
_entity.pdbx_description
1 polymer ?
#
loop_
_entity_poly.entity_id
_entity_poly.type
_entity_poly.pdbx_seq_one_letter_code
_entity_poly.pdbx_strand_id
1 'polypeptide(L)'
;MMKRIGFIVSLLMAMGSVWGQTFTDVKCISLMDVPLEGPDSVFIPAFESAGFTRVQPEDPEPDTYYFTGDFYGIKSKLMVTVDEMTKLLSEAMVTCGPYHTRAMYDKNQKYLLLKLQREWGNFKAKGDGSLYLLNDYGYIQQSQTIHENGTFSIRYYYLNSSPYYKDVANMGMKGFVQEVITDNPVAENNIEHFDQQGRLEGNDLIDRVYNPAGYLIRAAMKEKTGEKSKLTYEYDSENNLRRRTLINTASGIKSVNEYKYNSDNEISQQSQKVFNKDGECVLSITMKNNYEEHDDNGNWTKNTLSLTYWEKDQRAQMATVHQTRTISYWDED
;
A
#
# COMPACT_ATOMS: atom_id res chain seq x y z
N MET A 1 -27.44 15.79 -23.64
CA MET A 1 -27.65 15.23 -22.30
C MET A 1 -26.53 14.24 -21.92
N MET A 2 -26.20 13.23 -22.72
CA MET A 2 -25.11 12.27 -22.48
C MET A 2 -23.72 12.89 -22.29
N LYS A 3 -23.35 13.97 -23.01
CA LYS A 3 -22.05 14.67 -22.83
C LYS A 3 -21.83 15.27 -21.45
N ARG A 4 -22.91 15.57 -20.68
CA ARG A 4 -22.80 16.09 -19.30
C ARG A 4 -22.59 14.97 -18.28
N ILE A 5 -23.08 13.77 -18.53
CA ILE A 5 -22.88 12.58 -17.67
C ILE A 5 -21.39 12.17 -17.70
N GLY A 6 -20.74 12.19 -18.88
CA GLY A 6 -19.31 11.90 -19.02
C GLY A 6 -18.42 12.86 -18.22
N PHE A 7 -18.77 14.16 -18.17
CA PHE A 7 -18.03 15.14 -17.37
C PHE A 7 -18.19 14.93 -15.85
N ILE A 8 -19.37 14.46 -15.42
CA ILE A 8 -19.67 14.17 -14.02
C ILE A 8 -18.91 12.92 -13.55
N VAL A 9 -18.78 11.90 -14.39
CA VAL A 9 -18.08 10.64 -14.05
C VAL A 9 -16.57 10.87 -13.92
N SER A 10 -15.96 11.72 -14.75
CA SER A 10 -14.53 12.08 -14.64
C SER A 10 -14.20 12.97 -13.42
N LEU A 11 -15.18 13.67 -12.83
CA LEU A 11 -15.00 14.44 -11.59
C LEU A 11 -15.00 13.54 -10.33
N LEU A 12 -15.28 12.23 -10.47
CA LEU A 12 -15.49 11.29 -9.39
C LEU A 12 -14.20 10.82 -8.68
N MET A 13 -13.04 11.29 -9.11
CA MET A 13 -11.75 10.77 -8.63
C MET A 13 -10.98 11.73 -7.73
N ALA A 14 -11.55 12.25 -6.69
CA ALA A 14 -10.73 13.00 -5.74
C ALA A 14 -11.35 13.31 -4.37
N MET A 15 -10.68 13.03 -3.19
CA MET A 15 -10.76 13.82 -1.95
C MET A 15 -10.93 13.25 -0.55
N GLY A 16 -10.25 13.74 0.53
CA GLY A 16 -10.54 13.69 1.90
C GLY A 16 -9.60 13.97 3.00
N SER A 17 -9.58 14.53 4.09
CA SER A 17 -8.53 14.76 5.10
C SER A 17 -8.76 14.08 6.42
N VAL A 18 -7.66 13.76 7.13
CA VAL A 18 -7.72 13.47 8.57
C VAL A 18 -6.48 13.87 9.33
N TRP A 19 -6.70 14.31 10.55
CA TRP A 19 -5.73 14.35 11.63
C TRP A 19 -6.06 13.22 12.62
N GLY A 20 -5.09 12.35 12.92
CA GLY A 20 -5.16 11.41 14.06
C GLY A 20 -5.79 10.05 13.81
N GLN A 21 -5.81 9.52 12.56
CA GLN A 21 -6.16 8.14 12.34
C GLN A 21 -5.03 7.20 12.79
N THR A 22 -5.37 6.21 13.59
CA THR A 22 -4.52 5.03 13.84
C THR A 22 -4.80 4.02 12.74
N PHE A 23 -3.77 3.68 11.97
CA PHE A 23 -3.84 2.59 11.01
C PHE A 23 -3.39 1.31 11.71
N THR A 24 -4.20 0.27 11.62
CA THR A 24 -3.90 -1.07 12.12
C THR A 24 -3.57 -1.97 10.94
N ASP A 25 -2.66 -2.92 11.15
CA ASP A 25 -2.30 -3.99 10.21
C ASP A 25 -1.69 -3.53 8.87
N VAL A 26 -0.44 -3.18 8.93
CA VAL A 26 0.41 -3.17 7.73
C VAL A 26 0.68 -4.63 7.37
N LYS A 27 0.13 -5.09 6.23
CA LYS A 27 0.34 -6.45 5.72
C LYS A 27 1.64 -6.52 4.94
N CYS A 28 2.76 -6.52 5.63
CA CYS A 28 4.08 -6.78 5.06
C CYS A 28 4.87 -7.68 6.00
N ILE A 29 5.98 -8.23 5.50
CA ILE A 29 6.87 -8.97 6.38
C ILE A 29 7.48 -8.02 7.40
N SER A 30 7.65 -8.45 8.65
CA SER A 30 8.24 -7.65 9.71
C SER A 30 9.45 -8.34 10.33
N LEU A 31 10.31 -7.55 10.95
CA LEU A 31 11.44 -8.00 11.74
C LEU A 31 11.25 -7.52 13.18
N MET A 32 10.90 -8.42 14.10
CA MET A 32 10.57 -8.07 15.49
C MET A 32 9.51 -6.96 15.59
N ASP A 33 8.38 -7.16 14.92
CA ASP A 33 7.26 -6.21 14.82
C ASP A 33 7.56 -4.90 14.06
N VAL A 34 8.78 -4.72 13.54
CA VAL A 34 9.12 -3.60 12.65
C VAL A 34 8.78 -3.97 11.22
N PRO A 35 7.79 -3.31 10.59
CA PRO A 35 7.47 -3.54 9.19
C PRO A 35 8.65 -3.26 8.28
N LEU A 36 8.96 -4.18 7.37
CA LEU A 36 10.07 -4.03 6.43
C LEU A 36 9.61 -3.28 5.18
N GLU A 37 9.16 -2.03 5.36
CA GLU A 37 8.68 -1.19 4.27
C GLU A 37 8.94 0.30 4.53
N GLY A 38 8.79 1.10 3.50
CA GLY A 38 8.84 2.56 3.59
C GLY A 38 10.22 3.19 3.45
N PRO A 39 10.27 4.52 3.47
CA PRO A 39 11.51 5.29 3.40
C PRO A 39 12.28 5.25 4.73
N ASP A 40 13.53 5.69 4.70
CA ASP A 40 14.42 5.75 5.86
C ASP A 40 13.84 6.52 7.05
N SER A 41 13.08 7.57 6.78
CA SER A 41 12.33 8.35 7.79
C SER A 41 11.26 7.53 8.54
N VAL A 42 10.89 6.35 8.03
CA VAL A 42 9.92 5.43 8.64
C VAL A 42 10.63 4.29 9.34
N PHE A 43 11.50 3.55 8.65
CA PHE A 43 12.09 2.33 9.22
C PHE A 43 13.22 2.62 10.23
N ILE A 44 13.99 3.71 10.08
CA ILE A 44 15.07 4.02 11.05
C ILE A 44 14.50 4.22 12.46
N PRO A 45 13.54 5.13 12.71
CA PRO A 45 12.94 5.29 14.04
C PRO A 45 12.27 4.01 14.56
N ALA A 46 11.70 3.19 13.67
CA ALA A 46 11.06 1.94 14.05
C ALA A 46 12.09 0.93 14.58
N PHE A 47 13.23 0.74 13.90
CA PHE A 47 14.33 -0.11 14.39
C PHE A 47 14.96 0.41 15.68
N GLU A 48 15.15 1.72 15.81
CA GLU A 48 15.65 2.32 17.05
C GLU A 48 14.68 2.07 18.22
N SER A 49 13.38 2.19 18.00
CA SER A 49 12.35 1.88 18.99
C SER A 49 12.31 0.39 19.35
N ALA A 50 12.66 -0.50 18.43
CA ALA A 50 12.81 -1.94 18.67
C ALA A 50 14.11 -2.34 19.37
N GLY A 51 14.94 -1.36 19.75
CA GLY A 51 16.19 -1.57 20.52
C GLY A 51 17.44 -1.77 19.68
N PHE A 52 17.39 -1.48 18.38
CA PHE A 52 18.56 -1.42 17.54
C PHE A 52 19.22 -0.03 17.62
N THR A 53 20.54 0.02 17.53
CA THR A 53 21.30 1.25 17.47
C THR A 53 21.97 1.38 16.10
N ARG A 54 21.75 2.49 15.42
CA ARG A 54 22.39 2.77 14.13
C ARG A 54 23.89 2.90 14.30
N VAL A 55 24.65 2.31 13.38
CA VAL A 55 26.12 2.35 13.35
C VAL A 55 26.59 2.73 11.96
N GLN A 56 27.77 3.34 11.87
CA GLN A 56 28.42 3.69 10.62
C GLN A 56 29.67 2.82 10.47
N PRO A 57 29.76 1.90 9.50
CA PRO A 57 30.97 1.16 9.20
C PRO A 57 32.05 2.06 8.57
N GLU A 58 33.29 1.60 8.54
CA GLU A 58 34.40 2.33 7.92
C GLU A 58 34.25 2.47 6.41
N ASP A 59 33.67 1.45 5.77
CA ASP A 59 33.38 1.41 4.32
C ASP A 59 31.89 1.03 4.12
N PRO A 60 30.99 2.03 4.13
CA PRO A 60 29.55 1.77 3.97
C PRO A 60 29.18 1.53 2.51
N GLU A 61 28.38 0.49 2.25
CA GLU A 61 27.76 0.29 0.94
C GLU A 61 26.73 1.40 0.66
N PRO A 62 26.59 1.86 -0.61
CA PRO A 62 25.56 2.83 -0.99
C PRO A 62 24.15 2.31 -0.63
N ASP A 63 23.26 3.23 -0.31
CA ASP A 63 21.85 2.93 -0.02
C ASP A 63 21.64 1.84 1.06
N THR A 64 22.64 1.67 1.95
CA THR A 64 22.62 0.64 2.99
C THR A 64 22.77 1.26 4.39
N TYR A 65 21.94 0.80 5.31
CA TYR A 65 21.90 1.24 6.70
C TYR A 65 22.30 0.10 7.62
N TYR A 66 23.12 0.39 8.61
CA TYR A 66 23.69 -0.59 9.52
C TYR A 66 23.24 -0.33 10.94
N PHE A 67 22.87 -1.41 11.64
CA PHE A 67 22.45 -1.35 13.03
C PHE A 67 23.08 -2.49 13.83
N THR A 68 23.16 -2.31 15.15
CA THR A 68 23.48 -3.36 16.11
C THR A 68 22.38 -3.40 17.17
N GLY A 69 22.05 -4.60 17.64
CA GLY A 69 20.99 -4.77 18.64
C GLY A 69 20.80 -6.24 19.02
N ASP A 70 19.69 -6.52 19.68
CA ASP A 70 19.35 -7.88 20.11
C ASP A 70 18.20 -8.41 19.24
N PHE A 71 18.49 -9.42 18.42
CA PHE A 71 17.49 -10.15 17.66
C PHE A 71 16.95 -11.31 18.50
N TYR A 72 15.73 -11.16 19.01
CA TYR A 72 15.12 -12.08 20.00
C TYR A 72 16.04 -12.43 21.20
N GLY A 73 16.76 -11.42 21.72
CA GLY A 73 17.68 -11.59 22.84
C GLY A 73 19.06 -12.13 22.46
N ILE A 74 19.37 -12.22 21.17
CA ILE A 74 20.71 -12.61 20.67
C ILE A 74 21.36 -11.40 20.00
N LYS A 75 22.54 -11.03 20.46
CA LYS A 75 23.32 -9.93 19.86
C LYS A 75 23.53 -10.15 18.37
N SER A 76 23.19 -9.14 17.59
CA SER A 76 23.16 -9.22 16.14
C SER A 76 23.59 -7.93 15.47
N LYS A 77 23.96 -8.05 14.20
CA LYS A 77 24.09 -6.94 13.26
C LYS A 77 22.89 -7.01 12.31
N LEU A 78 22.28 -5.87 12.04
CA LEU A 78 21.23 -5.71 11.06
C LEU A 78 21.76 -4.80 9.95
N MET A 79 21.61 -5.23 8.71
CA MET A 79 21.84 -4.47 7.50
C MET A 79 20.51 -4.30 6.78
N VAL A 80 20.19 -3.09 6.36
CA VAL A 80 18.97 -2.75 5.64
C VAL A 80 19.36 -2.03 4.37
N THR A 81 18.91 -2.53 3.24
CA THR A 81 19.16 -1.94 1.93
C THR A 81 17.88 -1.29 1.41
N VAL A 82 18.00 -0.11 0.82
CA VAL A 82 16.91 0.56 0.12
C VAL A 82 17.15 0.47 -1.39
N ASP A 83 16.07 0.40 -2.13
CA ASP A 83 16.11 0.45 -3.59
C ASP A 83 16.66 1.80 -4.07
N GLU A 84 17.58 1.79 -5.02
CA GLU A 84 18.30 2.97 -5.50
C GLU A 84 17.36 4.03 -6.11
N MET A 85 16.32 3.61 -6.81
CA MET A 85 15.39 4.51 -7.50
C MET A 85 14.28 5.02 -6.61
N THR A 86 13.65 4.14 -5.85
CA THR A 86 12.48 4.47 -5.02
C THR A 86 12.86 5.00 -3.65
N LYS A 87 14.08 4.71 -3.16
CA LYS A 87 14.56 4.99 -1.80
C LYS A 87 13.68 4.38 -0.72
N LEU A 88 12.96 3.30 -1.06
CA LEU A 88 12.18 2.51 -0.11
C LEU A 88 12.95 1.28 0.33
N LEU A 89 12.69 0.81 1.55
CA LEU A 89 13.29 -0.42 2.07
C LEU A 89 12.96 -1.58 1.13
N SER A 90 13.97 -2.26 0.62
CA SER A 90 13.85 -3.41 -0.29
C SER A 90 14.13 -4.72 0.43
N GLU A 91 15.16 -4.75 1.29
CA GLU A 91 15.60 -5.96 1.96
C GLU A 91 16.25 -5.67 3.31
N ALA A 92 16.27 -6.69 4.17
CA ALA A 92 16.98 -6.64 5.44
C ALA A 92 17.72 -7.96 5.71
N MET A 93 18.91 -7.87 6.28
CA MET A 93 19.72 -9.02 6.66
C MET A 93 20.16 -8.93 8.12
N VAL A 94 19.75 -9.89 8.93
CA VAL A 94 20.21 -10.06 10.31
C VAL A 94 21.33 -11.08 10.37
N THR A 95 22.44 -10.74 11.01
CA THR A 95 23.56 -11.65 11.27
C THR A 95 23.77 -11.81 12.77
N CYS A 96 23.58 -13.03 13.28
CA CYS A 96 23.82 -13.42 14.67
C CYS A 96 25.13 -14.19 14.79
N GLY A 97 25.91 -13.89 15.81
CA GLY A 97 27.25 -14.47 16.03
C GLY A 97 28.35 -13.43 15.92
N PRO A 98 29.63 -13.84 15.77
CA PRO A 98 30.12 -15.20 15.49
C PRO A 98 30.05 -16.14 16.71
N TYR A 99 29.80 -17.43 16.47
CA TYR A 99 29.83 -18.50 17.48
C TYR A 99 31.12 -19.33 17.33
N HIS A 100 31.81 -19.56 18.44
CA HIS A 100 33.09 -20.27 18.45
C HIS A 100 32.94 -21.80 18.40
N THR A 101 31.74 -22.33 18.66
CA THR A 101 31.49 -23.78 18.65
C THR A 101 30.22 -24.12 17.89
N ARG A 102 30.20 -25.28 17.26
CA ARG A 102 29.02 -25.82 16.58
C ARG A 102 27.82 -25.95 17.53
N ALA A 103 28.04 -26.39 18.75
CA ALA A 103 26.98 -26.55 19.75
C ALA A 103 26.28 -25.22 20.09
N MET A 104 27.04 -24.12 20.20
CA MET A 104 26.45 -22.79 20.41
C MET A 104 25.65 -22.33 19.20
N TYR A 105 26.19 -22.54 18.00
CA TYR A 105 25.48 -22.27 16.76
C TYR A 105 24.14 -23.02 16.71
N ASP A 106 24.16 -24.35 16.83
CA ASP A 106 22.96 -25.22 16.74
C ASP A 106 21.88 -24.84 17.78
N LYS A 107 22.30 -24.53 19.02
CA LYS A 107 21.41 -24.07 20.08
C LYS A 107 20.69 -22.78 19.68
N ASN A 108 21.43 -21.78 19.23
CA ASN A 108 20.87 -20.46 18.89
C ASN A 108 20.08 -20.51 17.59
N GLN A 109 20.49 -21.28 16.59
CA GLN A 109 19.73 -21.52 15.37
C GLN A 109 18.36 -22.11 15.68
N LYS A 110 18.33 -23.19 16.48
CA LYS A 110 17.06 -23.82 16.87
C LYS A 110 16.14 -22.88 17.65
N TYR A 111 16.70 -22.07 18.55
CA TYR A 111 15.94 -21.09 19.32
C TYR A 111 15.32 -20.02 18.42
N LEU A 112 16.10 -19.41 17.55
CA LEU A 112 15.63 -18.37 16.62
C LEU A 112 14.60 -18.92 15.63
N LEU A 113 14.86 -20.13 15.08
CA LEU A 113 13.93 -20.77 14.16
C LEU A 113 12.57 -21.02 14.81
N LEU A 114 12.54 -21.48 16.07
CA LEU A 114 11.28 -21.67 16.81
C LEU A 114 10.54 -20.34 17.05
N LYS A 115 11.25 -19.21 17.25
CA LYS A 115 10.61 -17.90 17.37
C LYS A 115 9.97 -17.50 16.05
N LEU A 116 10.70 -17.55 14.93
CA LEU A 116 10.22 -17.20 13.61
C LEU A 116 9.10 -18.12 13.12
N GLN A 117 9.16 -19.42 13.44
CA GLN A 117 8.07 -20.35 13.09
C GLN A 117 6.75 -20.04 13.82
N ARG A 118 6.81 -19.52 15.03
CA ARG A 118 5.61 -19.09 15.77
C ARG A 118 4.99 -17.82 15.18
N GLU A 119 5.81 -16.96 14.64
CA GLU A 119 5.40 -15.68 14.06
C GLU A 119 4.92 -15.84 12.62
N TRP A 120 5.68 -16.57 11.79
CA TRP A 120 5.51 -16.60 10.33
C TRP A 120 5.07 -17.98 9.78
N GLY A 121 5.17 -19.03 10.55
CA GLY A 121 4.87 -20.40 10.10
C GLY A 121 6.10 -21.24 9.77
N ASN A 122 5.88 -22.39 9.15
CA ASN A 122 6.92 -23.41 8.98
C ASN A 122 7.88 -23.09 7.83
N PHE A 123 9.17 -23.16 8.10
CA PHE A 123 10.24 -23.08 7.11
C PHE A 123 10.38 -24.40 6.35
N LYS A 124 10.71 -24.31 5.07
CA LYS A 124 11.04 -25.44 4.17
C LYS A 124 12.55 -25.51 3.95
N ALA A 125 13.09 -26.69 3.74
CA ALA A 125 14.51 -26.87 3.43
C ALA A 125 14.77 -26.66 1.94
N LYS A 126 15.90 -26.00 1.61
CA LYS A 126 16.49 -25.97 0.27
C LYS A 126 17.58 -27.03 0.12
N GLY A 127 17.94 -27.36 -1.12
CA GLY A 127 18.99 -28.33 -1.44
C GLY A 127 20.41 -27.94 -1.00
N ASP A 128 20.66 -26.66 -0.74
CA ASP A 128 21.91 -26.10 -0.21
C ASP A 128 22.01 -26.13 1.32
N GLY A 129 21.01 -26.70 2.00
CA GLY A 129 20.94 -26.78 3.46
C GLY A 129 20.42 -25.52 4.14
N SER A 130 20.07 -24.47 3.39
CA SER A 130 19.35 -23.32 3.94
C SER A 130 17.87 -23.64 4.17
N LEU A 131 17.22 -22.83 5.01
CA LEU A 131 15.78 -22.91 5.25
C LEU A 131 15.12 -21.65 4.71
N TYR A 132 13.91 -21.77 4.18
CA TYR A 132 13.15 -20.60 3.69
C TYR A 132 11.68 -20.68 4.06
N LEU A 133 11.06 -19.53 4.12
CA LEU A 133 9.63 -19.31 4.21
C LEU A 133 9.24 -18.32 3.11
N LEU A 134 8.17 -18.62 2.39
CA LEU A 134 7.52 -17.73 1.43
C LEU A 134 6.04 -17.70 1.74
N ASN A 135 5.47 -16.52 1.84
CA ASN A 135 4.03 -16.28 1.99
C ASN A 135 3.64 -14.98 1.27
N ASP A 136 2.37 -14.59 1.36
CA ASP A 136 1.81 -13.39 0.69
C ASP A 136 2.45 -12.06 1.16
N TYR A 137 3.20 -12.06 2.26
CA TYR A 137 3.83 -10.88 2.85
C TYR A 137 5.30 -10.72 2.46
N GLY A 138 5.96 -11.82 2.07
CA GLY A 138 7.35 -11.78 1.68
C GLY A 138 8.08 -13.10 1.87
N TYR A 139 9.38 -12.99 1.84
CA TYR A 139 10.31 -14.11 1.88
C TYR A 139 11.29 -13.97 3.04
N ILE A 140 11.53 -15.06 3.77
CA ILE A 140 12.59 -15.16 4.79
C ILE A 140 13.47 -16.35 4.46
N GLN A 141 14.77 -16.14 4.37
CA GLN A 141 15.74 -17.23 4.23
C GLN A 141 16.69 -17.25 5.43
N GLN A 142 16.85 -18.42 6.02
CA GLN A 142 17.89 -18.69 7.01
C GLN A 142 19.05 -19.43 6.35
N SER A 143 20.28 -18.95 6.55
CA SER A 143 21.51 -19.59 6.08
C SER A 143 22.59 -19.59 7.15
N GLN A 144 23.60 -20.45 6.94
CA GLN A 144 24.80 -20.51 7.76
C GLN A 144 25.95 -19.85 7.02
N THR A 145 26.79 -19.10 7.74
CA THR A 145 28.11 -18.67 7.27
C THR A 145 29.19 -19.31 8.15
N ILE A 146 30.18 -19.91 7.50
CA ILE A 146 31.40 -20.40 8.16
C ILE A 146 32.51 -19.42 7.79
N HIS A 147 33.15 -18.83 8.81
CA HIS A 147 34.24 -17.87 8.64
C HIS A 147 35.58 -18.59 8.54
N GLU A 148 36.59 -17.97 7.94
CA GLU A 148 37.92 -18.53 7.76
C GLU A 148 38.59 -18.92 9.10
N ASN A 149 38.29 -18.21 10.19
CA ASN A 149 38.73 -18.54 11.53
C ASN A 149 38.00 -19.69 12.21
N GLY A 150 37.12 -20.41 11.47
CA GLY A 150 36.35 -21.54 11.96
C GLY A 150 35.15 -21.18 12.83
N THR A 151 34.80 -19.89 12.97
CA THR A 151 33.56 -19.49 13.67
C THR A 151 32.33 -19.59 12.75
N PHE A 152 31.14 -19.58 13.33
CA PHE A 152 29.87 -19.73 12.64
C PHE A 152 28.99 -18.52 12.87
N SER A 153 28.23 -18.10 11.85
CA SER A 153 27.15 -17.12 11.98
C SER A 153 25.84 -17.64 11.39
N ILE A 154 24.74 -17.21 11.98
CA ILE A 154 23.40 -17.43 11.44
C ILE A 154 22.99 -16.16 10.72
N ARG A 155 22.53 -16.26 9.48
CA ARG A 155 21.97 -15.15 8.71
C ARG A 155 20.51 -15.39 8.46
N TYR A 156 19.71 -14.34 8.64
CA TYR A 156 18.32 -14.26 8.19
C TYR A 156 18.22 -13.12 7.17
N TYR A 157 17.83 -13.47 5.97
CA TYR A 157 17.56 -12.54 4.88
C TYR A 157 16.04 -12.38 4.74
N TYR A 158 15.57 -11.16 4.66
CA TYR A 158 14.17 -10.79 4.54
C TYR A 158 13.97 -9.99 3.27
N LEU A 159 12.92 -10.32 2.52
CA LEU A 159 12.46 -9.58 1.34
C LEU A 159 10.96 -9.34 1.49
N ASN A 160 10.54 -8.07 1.41
CA ASN A 160 9.14 -7.71 1.39
C ASN A 160 8.56 -7.89 -0.02
N SER A 161 7.39 -8.51 -0.15
CA SER A 161 6.66 -8.66 -1.40
C SER A 161 5.40 -7.77 -1.49
N SER A 162 5.08 -7.04 -0.43
CA SER A 162 3.92 -6.15 -0.41
C SER A 162 4.29 -4.75 -0.89
N PRO A 163 3.48 -4.10 -1.76
CA PRO A 163 3.73 -2.73 -2.16
C PRO A 163 3.54 -1.77 -0.97
N TYR A 164 4.45 -0.81 -0.83
CA TYR A 164 4.39 0.16 0.27
C TYR A 164 3.20 1.12 0.18
N TYR A 165 2.97 1.71 -1.01
CA TYR A 165 1.85 2.63 -1.19
C TYR A 165 0.54 1.88 -1.37
N LYS A 166 -0.52 2.36 -0.72
CA LYS A 166 -1.81 1.69 -0.68
C LYS A 166 -2.83 2.33 -1.66
N ASP A 167 -2.35 2.96 -2.75
CA ASP A 167 -3.24 3.57 -3.75
C ASP A 167 -4.10 2.51 -4.47
N VAL A 168 -3.55 1.31 -4.73
CA VAL A 168 -4.29 0.15 -5.26
C VAL A 168 -5.45 -0.22 -4.31
N ALA A 169 -5.17 -0.36 -3.01
CA ALA A 169 -6.19 -0.70 -2.01
C ALA A 169 -7.23 0.43 -1.84
N ASN A 170 -6.82 1.71 -1.94
CA ASN A 170 -7.73 2.86 -1.92
C ASN A 170 -8.74 2.86 -3.07
N MET A 171 -8.44 2.15 -4.14
CA MET A 171 -9.34 1.96 -5.28
C MET A 171 -10.16 0.68 -5.19
N GLY A 172 -10.09 -0.03 -4.05
CA GLY A 172 -10.80 -1.28 -3.78
C GLY A 172 -10.24 -2.46 -4.55
N MET A 173 -8.94 -2.45 -4.87
CA MET A 173 -8.26 -3.53 -5.59
C MET A 173 -7.24 -4.25 -4.71
N LYS A 174 -6.87 -5.45 -5.13
CA LYS A 174 -5.97 -6.39 -4.43
C LYS A 174 -4.83 -6.83 -5.34
N GLY A 175 -3.70 -7.21 -4.76
CA GLY A 175 -2.52 -7.73 -5.48
C GLY A 175 -1.59 -6.65 -6.02
N PHE A 176 -0.57 -7.08 -6.74
CA PHE A 176 0.45 -6.23 -7.38
C PHE A 176 -0.06 -5.68 -8.72
N VAL A 177 -1.06 -4.82 -8.69
CA VAL A 177 -1.68 -4.26 -9.89
C VAL A 177 -0.70 -3.33 -10.61
N GLN A 178 -0.53 -3.54 -11.92
CA GLN A 178 0.25 -2.70 -12.82
C GLN A 178 -0.63 -1.71 -13.59
N GLU A 179 -1.72 -2.20 -14.18
CA GLU A 179 -2.63 -1.40 -14.99
C GLU A 179 -4.07 -1.85 -14.80
N VAL A 180 -4.97 -0.90 -14.84
CA VAL A 180 -6.42 -1.15 -14.83
C VAL A 180 -7.07 -0.37 -15.95
N ILE A 181 -7.75 -1.08 -16.84
CA ILE A 181 -8.58 -0.49 -17.89
C ILE A 181 -10.04 -0.74 -17.52
N THR A 182 -10.79 0.32 -17.22
CA THR A 182 -12.24 0.23 -16.99
C THR A 182 -12.96 0.75 -18.21
N ASP A 183 -13.64 -0.15 -18.93
CA ASP A 183 -14.52 0.22 -20.03
C ASP A 183 -15.83 0.76 -19.47
N ASN A 184 -16.20 1.95 -19.92
CA ASN A 184 -17.41 2.63 -19.52
C ASN A 184 -18.18 3.09 -20.77
N PRO A 185 -19.31 2.42 -21.11
CA PRO A 185 -20.03 2.70 -22.34
C PRO A 185 -20.66 4.10 -22.43
N VAL A 186 -20.61 4.87 -21.34
CA VAL A 186 -21.16 6.26 -21.30
C VAL A 186 -20.10 7.34 -21.11
N ALA A 187 -18.82 6.95 -21.01
CA ALA A 187 -17.67 7.86 -20.88
C ALA A 187 -16.46 7.31 -21.63
N GLU A 188 -15.37 8.05 -21.67
CA GLU A 188 -14.08 7.52 -22.14
C GLU A 188 -13.60 6.43 -21.18
N ASN A 189 -12.87 5.44 -21.69
CA ASN A 189 -12.24 4.41 -20.88
C ASN A 189 -11.31 5.06 -19.85
N ASN A 190 -11.38 4.59 -18.64
CA ASN A 190 -10.47 5.01 -17.59
C ASN A 190 -9.29 4.05 -17.54
N ILE A 191 -8.08 4.55 -17.72
CA ILE A 191 -6.84 3.77 -17.64
C ILE A 191 -6.04 4.31 -16.46
N GLU A 192 -5.68 3.43 -15.57
CA GLU A 192 -4.92 3.72 -14.36
C GLU A 192 -3.68 2.83 -14.33
N HIS A 193 -2.52 3.44 -14.11
CA HIS A 193 -1.24 2.75 -14.00
C HIS A 193 -0.71 2.89 -12.57
N PHE A 194 -0.06 1.86 -12.09
CA PHE A 194 0.58 1.84 -10.76
C PHE A 194 2.04 1.44 -10.92
N ASP A 195 2.92 2.06 -10.14
CA ASP A 195 4.31 1.62 -10.05
C ASP A 195 4.43 0.34 -9.19
N GLN A 196 5.60 -0.30 -9.24
CA GLN A 196 5.88 -1.51 -8.46
C GLN A 196 5.77 -1.32 -6.95
N GLN A 197 5.70 -0.09 -6.46
CA GLN A 197 5.48 0.24 -5.05
C GLN A 197 3.99 0.47 -4.73
N GLY A 198 3.08 0.24 -5.68
CA GLY A 198 1.64 0.36 -5.54
C GLY A 198 1.11 1.80 -5.60
N ARG A 199 1.94 2.77 -6.03
CA ARG A 199 1.55 4.16 -6.13
C ARG A 199 0.92 4.43 -7.50
N LEU A 200 -0.25 5.07 -7.51
CA LEU A 200 -0.93 5.49 -8.74
C LEU A 200 -0.03 6.47 -9.53
N GLU A 201 0.25 6.17 -10.77
CA GLU A 201 0.96 7.04 -11.69
C GLU A 201 0.01 8.08 -12.31
N GLY A 202 0.54 9.22 -12.74
CA GLY A 202 -0.20 10.27 -13.42
C GLY A 202 0.24 11.67 -13.03
N ASN A 203 0.19 12.59 -13.97
CA ASN A 203 0.72 13.95 -13.82
C ASN A 203 -0.27 14.91 -13.14
N ASP A 204 -1.54 14.54 -13.00
CA ASP A 204 -2.57 15.44 -12.46
C ASP A 204 -2.60 15.42 -10.92
N LEU A 205 -2.12 14.34 -10.29
CA LEU A 205 -2.05 14.19 -8.84
C LEU A 205 -0.63 14.52 -8.35
N ILE A 206 -0.47 15.69 -7.75
CA ILE A 206 0.81 16.25 -7.31
C ILE A 206 0.81 16.54 -5.80
N ASP A 207 1.98 16.89 -5.25
CA ASP A 207 2.16 17.24 -3.82
C ASP A 207 1.58 16.16 -2.89
N ARG A 208 1.80 14.88 -3.19
CA ARG A 208 1.27 13.73 -2.46
C ARG A 208 1.92 13.59 -1.10
N VAL A 209 1.11 13.37 -0.06
CA VAL A 209 1.56 13.11 1.31
C VAL A 209 0.93 11.81 1.78
N TYR A 210 1.77 10.85 2.09
CA TYR A 210 1.37 9.56 2.64
C TYR A 210 1.64 9.53 4.15
N ASN A 211 0.88 8.74 4.88
CA ASN A 211 1.21 8.43 6.27
C ASN A 211 2.27 7.31 6.32
N PRO A 212 2.84 7.02 7.52
CA PRO A 212 3.84 5.97 7.66
C PRO A 212 3.40 4.56 7.26
N ALA A 213 2.10 4.30 7.11
CA ALA A 213 1.55 3.03 6.64
C ALA A 213 1.24 3.02 5.13
N GLY A 214 1.72 4.00 4.36
CA GLY A 214 1.59 4.07 2.91
C GLY A 214 0.23 4.55 2.39
N TYR A 215 -0.68 5.01 3.24
CA TYR A 215 -1.97 5.55 2.81
C TYR A 215 -1.87 7.02 2.45
N LEU A 216 -2.42 7.38 1.27
CA LEU A 216 -2.46 8.76 0.80
C LEU A 216 -3.42 9.58 1.66
N ILE A 217 -2.91 10.55 2.40
CA ILE A 217 -3.73 11.40 3.30
C ILE A 217 -4.01 12.78 2.73
N ARG A 218 -3.18 13.25 1.79
CA ARG A 218 -3.34 14.54 1.14
C ARG A 218 -2.63 14.57 -0.20
N ALA A 219 -3.20 15.32 -1.16
CA ALA A 219 -2.55 15.65 -2.42
C ALA A 219 -3.06 16.99 -2.95
N ALA A 220 -2.54 17.45 -4.08
CA ALA A 220 -3.15 18.47 -4.91
C ALA A 220 -3.44 17.88 -6.30
N MET A 221 -4.54 18.30 -6.91
CA MET A 221 -4.88 17.93 -8.28
C MET A 221 -4.64 19.15 -9.21
N LYS A 222 -3.91 18.94 -10.29
CA LYS A 222 -3.65 19.96 -11.28
C LYS A 222 -4.83 19.98 -12.27
N GLU A 223 -5.52 21.10 -12.32
CA GLU A 223 -6.63 21.32 -13.26
C GLU A 223 -6.09 21.62 -14.66
N LYS A 224 -6.89 21.33 -15.69
CA LYS A 224 -6.55 21.68 -17.09
C LYS A 224 -6.31 23.20 -17.29
N THR A 225 -6.87 24.03 -16.43
CA THR A 225 -6.67 25.50 -16.38
C THR A 225 -5.32 25.91 -15.77
N GLY A 226 -4.55 24.96 -15.21
CA GLY A 226 -3.33 25.22 -14.46
C GLY A 226 -3.56 25.54 -12.98
N GLU A 227 -4.80 25.68 -12.54
CA GLU A 227 -5.17 25.84 -11.15
C GLU A 227 -4.95 24.53 -10.35
N LYS A 228 -4.79 24.66 -9.02
CA LYS A 228 -4.65 23.51 -8.12
C LYS A 228 -5.90 23.36 -7.25
N SER A 229 -6.41 22.16 -7.20
CA SER A 229 -7.44 21.77 -6.23
C SER A 229 -6.82 20.98 -5.08
N LYS A 230 -7.24 21.26 -3.85
CA LYS A 230 -6.75 20.56 -2.68
C LYS A 230 -7.50 19.26 -2.47
N LEU A 231 -6.76 18.19 -2.28
CA LEU A 231 -7.21 16.83 -2.02
C LEU A 231 -6.86 16.37 -0.61
N THR A 232 -7.77 15.72 0.01
CA THR A 232 -7.57 15.18 1.37
C THR A 232 -8.40 13.90 1.58
N TYR A 233 -7.99 12.83 2.34
CA TYR A 233 -8.56 11.47 2.42
C TYR A 233 -8.81 11.03 3.88
N GLU A 234 -9.95 10.39 4.20
CA GLU A 234 -10.35 9.85 5.50
C GLU A 234 -10.55 8.35 5.42
N TYR A 235 -10.01 7.62 6.38
CA TYR A 235 -10.12 6.16 6.46
C TYR A 235 -10.92 5.76 7.69
N ASP A 236 -11.50 4.56 7.69
CA ASP A 236 -12.10 3.97 8.87
C ASP A 236 -11.07 3.18 9.71
N SER A 237 -11.53 2.50 10.76
CA SER A 237 -10.67 1.70 11.63
C SER A 237 -10.13 0.42 10.97
N GLU A 238 -10.65 0.04 9.81
CA GLU A 238 -10.22 -1.11 9.02
C GLU A 238 -9.33 -0.69 7.85
N ASN A 239 -8.91 0.59 7.83
CA ASN A 239 -8.10 1.22 6.77
C ASN A 239 -8.83 1.35 5.42
N ASN A 240 -10.14 1.22 5.37
CA ASN A 240 -10.90 1.47 4.16
C ASN A 240 -11.10 2.96 3.94
N LEU A 241 -10.99 3.42 2.70
CA LEU A 241 -11.24 4.81 2.36
C LEU A 241 -12.72 5.16 2.60
N ARG A 242 -12.98 5.91 3.65
CA ARG A 242 -14.34 6.30 4.06
C ARG A 242 -14.83 7.55 3.33
N ARG A 243 -13.96 8.51 3.14
CA ARG A 243 -14.30 9.81 2.53
C ARG A 243 -13.13 10.38 1.76
N ARG A 244 -13.48 11.10 0.76
CA ARG A 244 -12.57 11.89 -0.05
C ARG A 244 -13.18 13.29 -0.31
N THR A 245 -12.54 14.50 0.01
CA THR A 245 -13.09 15.89 -0.18
C THR A 245 -12.26 16.84 -1.11
N LEU A 246 -12.56 17.28 -2.37
CA LEU A 246 -11.92 18.28 -3.24
C LEU A 246 -12.38 19.69 -2.91
N ILE A 247 -11.46 20.53 -2.85
CA ILE A 247 -11.75 21.95 -2.80
C ILE A 247 -10.98 22.62 -3.94
N ASN A 248 -11.70 23.08 -4.93
CA ASN A 248 -11.12 23.99 -5.90
C ASN A 248 -10.92 25.35 -5.22
N THR A 249 -9.67 25.73 -5.04
CA THR A 249 -9.31 26.92 -4.27
C THR A 249 -9.68 28.23 -4.97
N ALA A 250 -9.80 28.23 -6.29
CA ALA A 250 -10.17 29.41 -7.08
C ALA A 250 -11.68 29.64 -7.10
N SER A 251 -12.46 28.59 -7.33
CA SER A 251 -13.93 28.71 -7.42
C SER A 251 -14.65 28.54 -6.08
N GLY A 252 -13.97 28.00 -5.07
CA GLY A 252 -14.58 27.62 -3.80
C GLY A 252 -15.54 26.42 -3.88
N ILE A 253 -15.62 25.77 -5.03
CA ILE A 253 -16.43 24.55 -5.20
C ILE A 253 -15.81 23.43 -4.38
N LYS A 254 -16.67 22.78 -3.59
CA LYS A 254 -16.32 21.61 -2.78
C LYS A 254 -17.09 20.39 -3.26
N SER A 255 -16.41 19.30 -3.51
CA SER A 255 -17.05 18.00 -3.75
C SER A 255 -16.67 17.02 -2.64
N VAL A 256 -17.54 16.17 -2.18
CA VAL A 256 -17.35 15.17 -1.13
C VAL A 256 -17.81 13.82 -1.66
N ASN A 257 -16.93 12.83 -1.60
CA ASN A 257 -17.27 11.43 -1.87
C ASN A 257 -17.24 10.64 -0.57
N GLU A 258 -18.22 9.79 -0.35
CA GLU A 258 -18.29 8.86 0.78
C GLU A 258 -18.48 7.44 0.24
N TYR A 259 -17.80 6.48 0.87
CA TYR A 259 -17.74 5.10 0.44
C TYR A 259 -18.32 4.18 1.51
N LYS A 260 -18.99 3.10 1.09
CA LYS A 260 -19.41 1.98 1.93
C LYS A 260 -18.94 0.69 1.32
N TYR A 261 -18.58 -0.25 2.15
CA TYR A 261 -18.04 -1.55 1.75
C TYR A 261 -19.04 -2.67 2.06
N ASN A 262 -18.94 -3.78 1.33
CA ASN A 262 -19.64 -5.02 1.63
C ASN A 262 -18.79 -5.91 2.56
N SER A 263 -19.26 -7.13 2.86
CA SER A 263 -18.54 -8.10 3.69
C SER A 263 -17.21 -8.58 3.08
N ASP A 264 -17.04 -8.45 1.77
CA ASP A 264 -15.85 -8.88 1.03
C ASP A 264 -14.84 -7.74 0.86
N ASN A 265 -15.09 -6.62 1.56
CA ASN A 265 -14.30 -5.41 1.56
C ASN A 265 -14.25 -4.67 0.21
N GLU A 266 -15.32 -4.79 -0.60
CA GLU A 266 -15.47 -4.11 -1.87
C GLU A 266 -16.43 -2.91 -1.72
N ILE A 267 -16.22 -1.86 -2.52
CA ILE A 267 -17.05 -0.65 -2.47
C ILE A 267 -18.48 -0.97 -2.96
N SER A 268 -19.41 -1.22 -2.05
CA SER A 268 -20.80 -1.52 -2.36
C SER A 268 -21.60 -0.28 -2.75
N GLN A 269 -21.25 0.89 -2.21
CA GLN A 269 -21.90 2.16 -2.52
C GLN A 269 -20.89 3.31 -2.46
N GLN A 270 -21.02 4.21 -3.41
CA GLN A 270 -20.34 5.51 -3.39
C GLN A 270 -21.39 6.63 -3.48
N SER A 271 -21.21 7.69 -2.68
CA SER A 271 -22.04 8.89 -2.73
C SER A 271 -21.17 10.10 -2.98
N GLN A 272 -21.53 10.94 -3.94
CA GLN A 272 -20.88 12.21 -4.21
C GLN A 272 -21.84 13.37 -3.96
N LYS A 273 -21.37 14.42 -3.31
CA LYS A 273 -22.09 15.70 -3.17
C LYS A 273 -21.16 16.83 -3.60
N VAL A 274 -21.69 17.72 -4.44
CA VAL A 274 -20.99 18.93 -4.88
C VAL A 274 -21.67 20.14 -4.29
N PHE A 275 -20.89 21.00 -3.68
CA PHE A 275 -21.33 22.23 -3.04
C PHE A 275 -20.76 23.44 -3.78
N ASN A 276 -21.57 24.48 -3.97
CA ASN A 276 -21.09 25.76 -4.46
C ASN A 276 -20.29 26.49 -3.38
N LYS A 277 -19.75 27.67 -3.71
CA LYS A 277 -18.98 28.52 -2.77
C LYS A 277 -19.76 28.95 -1.53
N ASP A 278 -21.09 28.98 -1.62
CA ASP A 278 -21.99 29.41 -0.54
C ASP A 278 -22.40 28.25 0.36
N GLY A 279 -21.88 27.03 0.08
CA GLY A 279 -22.13 25.82 0.84
C GLY A 279 -23.44 25.10 0.49
N GLU A 280 -24.15 25.53 -0.54
CA GLU A 280 -25.36 24.83 -1.01
C GLU A 280 -24.99 23.62 -1.84
N CYS A 281 -25.67 22.49 -1.60
CA CYS A 281 -25.52 21.29 -2.42
C CYS A 281 -26.20 21.50 -3.78
N VAL A 282 -25.43 21.46 -4.85
CA VAL A 282 -25.89 21.68 -6.23
C VAL A 282 -26.00 20.40 -7.03
N LEU A 283 -25.29 19.34 -6.61
CA LEU A 283 -25.31 18.01 -7.25
C LEU A 283 -25.16 16.93 -6.19
N SER A 284 -25.94 15.89 -6.30
CA SER A 284 -25.78 14.66 -5.51
C SER A 284 -25.90 13.44 -6.41
N ILE A 285 -24.93 12.53 -6.30
CA ILE A 285 -24.91 11.27 -7.05
C ILE A 285 -24.74 10.13 -6.04
N THR A 286 -25.52 9.09 -6.19
CA THR A 286 -25.34 7.83 -5.47
C THR A 286 -25.17 6.72 -6.48
N MET A 287 -24.11 5.95 -6.32
CA MET A 287 -23.75 4.79 -7.13
C MET A 287 -23.79 3.56 -6.24
N LYS A 288 -24.44 2.50 -6.72
CA LYS A 288 -24.43 1.18 -6.08
C LYS A 288 -23.86 0.17 -7.05
N ASN A 289 -22.86 -0.55 -6.59
CA ASN A 289 -22.20 -1.61 -7.34
C ASN A 289 -22.90 -2.94 -7.10
N ASN A 290 -23.03 -3.72 -8.17
CA ASN A 290 -23.38 -5.12 -8.15
C ASN A 290 -22.34 -5.86 -8.97
N TYR A 291 -21.35 -6.45 -8.28
CA TYR A 291 -20.24 -7.17 -8.88
C TYR A 291 -20.70 -8.54 -9.35
N GLU A 292 -20.45 -8.87 -10.62
CA GLU A 292 -20.95 -10.07 -11.30
C GLU A 292 -19.85 -11.11 -11.49
N GLU A 293 -18.63 -10.66 -11.80
CA GLU A 293 -17.48 -11.53 -12.02
C GLU A 293 -16.22 -10.92 -11.37
N HIS A 294 -15.30 -11.81 -10.97
CA HIS A 294 -14.00 -11.46 -10.38
C HIS A 294 -12.90 -12.27 -11.05
N ASP A 295 -11.67 -11.76 -11.01
CA ASP A 295 -10.47 -12.49 -11.36
C ASP A 295 -9.95 -13.37 -10.20
N ASP A 296 -8.85 -14.09 -10.43
CA ASP A 296 -8.24 -14.98 -9.44
C ASP A 296 -7.68 -14.24 -8.21
N ASN A 297 -7.38 -12.93 -8.33
CA ASN A 297 -6.96 -12.07 -7.23
C ASN A 297 -8.15 -11.51 -6.42
N GLY A 298 -9.37 -11.79 -6.85
CA GLY A 298 -10.61 -11.33 -6.24
C GLY A 298 -10.92 -9.87 -6.54
N ASN A 299 -10.44 -9.33 -7.67
CA ASN A 299 -10.83 -8.02 -8.20
C ASN A 299 -11.99 -8.19 -9.18
N TRP A 300 -12.99 -7.33 -9.10
CA TRP A 300 -14.12 -7.44 -10.02
C TRP A 300 -13.71 -7.13 -11.47
N THR A 301 -14.24 -7.93 -12.39
CA THR A 301 -14.04 -7.81 -13.84
C THR A 301 -15.32 -7.40 -14.57
N LYS A 302 -16.50 -7.69 -13.96
CA LYS A 302 -17.80 -7.19 -14.44
C LYS A 302 -18.60 -6.61 -13.30
N ASN A 303 -19.24 -5.48 -13.55
CA ASN A 303 -20.05 -4.74 -12.59
C ASN A 303 -21.27 -4.10 -13.25
N THR A 304 -22.42 -4.22 -12.62
CA THR A 304 -23.59 -3.42 -12.94
C THR A 304 -23.73 -2.29 -11.94
N LEU A 305 -23.54 -1.06 -12.42
CA LEU A 305 -23.59 0.17 -11.64
C LEU A 305 -24.98 0.80 -11.74
N SER A 306 -25.69 0.90 -10.61
CA SER A 306 -26.95 1.66 -10.51
C SER A 306 -26.65 3.08 -10.04
N LEU A 307 -26.99 4.05 -10.85
CA LEU A 307 -26.81 5.48 -10.63
C LEU A 307 -28.14 6.15 -10.26
N THR A 308 -28.12 6.94 -9.20
CA THR A 308 -29.17 7.92 -8.91
C THR A 308 -28.49 9.27 -8.80
N TYR A 309 -28.90 10.24 -9.60
CA TYR A 309 -28.34 11.57 -9.53
C TYR A 309 -29.43 12.64 -9.43
N TRP A 310 -29.14 13.68 -8.70
CA TRP A 310 -29.95 14.86 -8.48
C TRP A 310 -29.11 16.10 -8.73
N GLU A 311 -29.64 17.03 -9.49
CA GLU A 311 -29.09 18.37 -9.71
C GLU A 311 -30.07 19.39 -9.16
N LYS A 312 -29.58 20.51 -8.61
CA LYS A 312 -30.44 21.57 -8.04
C LYS A 312 -31.48 22.00 -9.06
N ASP A 313 -32.74 22.12 -8.60
CA ASP A 313 -33.92 22.52 -9.36
C ASP A 313 -34.35 21.49 -10.46
N GLN A 314 -33.82 20.26 -10.45
CA GLN A 314 -34.21 19.18 -11.36
C GLN A 314 -34.76 17.97 -10.59
N ARG A 315 -35.58 17.13 -11.29
CA ARG A 315 -35.96 15.83 -10.71
C ARG A 315 -34.79 14.87 -10.68
N ALA A 316 -34.74 14.06 -9.65
CA ALA A 316 -33.80 12.94 -9.59
C ALA A 316 -33.97 12.02 -10.80
N GLN A 317 -32.84 11.58 -11.35
CA GLN A 317 -32.78 10.67 -12.49
C GLN A 317 -32.07 9.40 -12.10
N MET A 318 -32.39 8.30 -12.76
CA MET A 318 -31.78 6.99 -12.54
C MET A 318 -31.20 6.47 -13.85
N ALA A 319 -30.08 5.78 -13.76
CA ALA A 319 -29.44 5.10 -14.88
C ALA A 319 -28.78 3.80 -14.39
N THR A 320 -28.67 2.85 -15.31
CA THR A 320 -27.88 1.62 -15.10
C THR A 320 -26.78 1.59 -16.13
N VAL A 321 -25.57 1.25 -15.69
CA VAL A 321 -24.37 1.16 -16.52
C VAL A 321 -23.72 -0.19 -16.27
N HIS A 322 -23.40 -0.91 -17.34
CA HIS A 322 -22.60 -2.13 -17.29
C HIS A 322 -21.15 -1.76 -17.56
N GLN A 323 -20.27 -2.20 -16.72
CA GLN A 323 -18.82 -1.92 -16.80
C GLN A 323 -18.06 -3.23 -16.86
N THR A 324 -16.99 -3.24 -17.64
CA THR A 324 -15.97 -4.29 -17.59
C THR A 324 -14.63 -3.70 -17.19
N ARG A 325 -13.80 -4.54 -16.60
CA ARG A 325 -12.46 -4.16 -16.17
C ARG A 325 -11.47 -5.21 -16.63
N THR A 326 -10.36 -4.76 -17.20
CA THR A 326 -9.17 -5.56 -17.46
C THR A 326 -8.07 -5.12 -16.51
N ILE A 327 -7.43 -6.06 -15.83
CA ILE A 327 -6.40 -5.78 -14.83
C ILE A 327 -5.15 -6.58 -15.24
N SER A 328 -4.01 -5.91 -15.29
CA SER A 328 -2.70 -6.56 -15.40
C SER A 328 -1.92 -6.37 -14.10
N TYR A 329 -1.06 -7.33 -13.81
CA TYR A 329 -0.29 -7.40 -12.57
C TYR A 329 1.20 -7.39 -12.87
N TRP A 330 2.01 -6.87 -11.93
CA TRP A 330 3.44 -7.08 -11.92
C TRP A 330 3.72 -8.56 -11.66
N ASP A 331 4.65 -9.24 -12.01
CA ASP A 331 5.04 -10.62 -11.65
C ASP A 331 4.16 -11.76 -12.25
N GLU A 332 3.39 -11.50 -13.30
CA GLU A 332 2.70 -12.55 -14.08
C GLU A 332 3.56 -13.06 -15.27
N ASP A 333 4.88 -13.24 -15.06
CA ASP A 333 5.81 -13.87 -16.01
C ASP A 333 6.06 -15.38 -15.70
#